data_09c5103a3c0ff5ff1feea2a0c5575c4a
#
_entry.id   09c5103a3c0ff5ff1feea2a0c5575c4a
#
_cell.length_a   1.000
_cell.length_b   1.000
_cell.length_c   1.000
_cell.angle_alpha   90.00
_cell.angle_beta   90.00
_cell.angle_gamma   90.00
#
_symmetry.space_group_name_H-M   'P 1'
#
loop_
_entity.id
_entity.type
_entity.pdbx_description
1 polymer ?
#
loop_
_entity_poly.entity_id
_entity_poly.type
_entity_poly.pdbx_seq_one_letter_code
_entity_poly.pdbx_strand_id
1 'polypeptide(L)'
;MFSRLHELTQFTVFHYFAEVSKIRRRSGQEKEISDFLVQFAKDHHLEVIQDQALNITIKKQATSGYEQAPTVIIQGPMDMIEDKNEDAEHDFAKDPLQLRIEGDMLYATETTLGANSGIALAYSLSLLSSNRIPHPNLEVILTTEGRLTMKGARELDISHLNGTILINLDSDEFGKLLVSGSGGIASTFTVPIIWNEAAKNKILCRIHIGGLKGGHSGLCINQGRGNSIKLLGRILQRLSAKMDFSLAGLAGGTKDTSIPREAEAFVLIQAEKIGQLEAEVEQWNQIFKNELRHSDGQVFAQVTKEEEVFLKVFSKETTEKLIAALLLLPSGVENMSLDFPGLVESSASLGVVNTYATAITFESFIRSSEKSLKDKMINEMKILANVLGSEVTFGYDYPEWPYNPDSKIKSLFEMVYKEKYGENIESIAIHAGLECGLFLEKMDFDAISIGPDVYNSHTPNEHLSISSTLKTWEYLLAVLKEIHAIELIGPQSKFNTDPPLWIG
;
A
#
# COMPACT_ATOMS: atom_id res chain seq x y z
N MET A 1 26.25 19.53 12.22
CA MET A 1 25.61 18.24 12.48
C MET A 1 25.07 18.29 13.90
N PHE A 2 23.78 18.04 14.12
CA PHE A 2 23.14 18.16 15.43
C PHE A 2 23.56 16.96 16.29
N SER A 3 24.10 17.22 17.47
CA SER A 3 24.51 16.17 18.41
C SER A 3 23.52 15.99 19.57
N ARG A 4 22.59 16.95 19.73
CA ARG A 4 21.64 16.96 20.82
C ARG A 4 20.23 17.35 20.35
N LEU A 5 19.21 16.69 20.86
CA LEU A 5 17.80 16.92 20.51
C LEU A 5 17.39 18.39 20.74
N HIS A 6 17.86 19.05 21.82
CA HIS A 6 17.50 20.44 22.09
C HIS A 6 18.04 21.45 21.06
N GLU A 7 19.15 21.14 20.37
CA GLU A 7 19.66 21.95 19.26
C GLU A 7 18.76 21.82 18.04
N LEU A 8 18.28 20.60 17.78
CA LEU A 8 17.37 20.30 16.67
C LEU A 8 16.00 20.96 16.86
N THR A 9 15.46 20.95 18.08
CA THR A 9 14.15 21.55 18.40
C THR A 9 14.13 23.08 18.37
N GLN A 10 15.25 23.76 18.12
CA GLN A 10 15.26 25.18 17.78
C GLN A 10 14.65 25.46 16.40
N PHE A 11 14.62 24.46 15.50
CA PHE A 11 13.90 24.53 14.24
C PHE A 11 12.43 24.20 14.51
N THR A 12 11.51 25.05 14.07
CA THR A 12 10.07 24.94 14.34
C THR A 12 9.51 23.57 13.95
N VAL A 13 9.95 23.01 12.83
CA VAL A 13 9.52 21.69 12.36
C VAL A 13 9.87 20.59 13.37
N PHE A 14 11.10 20.55 13.86
CA PHE A 14 11.51 19.53 14.83
C PHE A 14 10.99 19.82 16.24
N HIS A 15 10.69 21.09 16.57
CA HIS A 15 9.96 21.42 17.77
C HIS A 15 8.59 20.74 17.77
N TYR A 16 7.79 20.92 16.71
CA TYR A 16 6.47 20.30 16.61
C TYR A 16 6.56 18.78 16.46
N PHE A 17 7.56 18.26 15.73
CA PHE A 17 7.79 16.83 15.67
C PHE A 17 7.99 16.23 17.07
N ALA A 18 8.83 16.86 17.90
CA ALA A 18 9.03 16.42 19.29
C ALA A 18 7.78 16.56 20.17
N GLU A 19 6.95 17.59 19.96
CA GLU A 19 5.67 17.72 20.68
C GLU A 19 4.69 16.61 20.29
N VAL A 20 4.47 16.34 18.99
CA VAL A 20 3.54 15.29 18.56
C VAL A 20 4.03 13.88 18.90
N SER A 21 5.36 13.68 19.03
CA SER A 21 5.95 12.42 19.49
C SER A 21 5.66 12.09 20.95
N LYS A 22 5.19 13.06 21.74
CA LYS A 22 4.76 12.84 23.11
C LYS A 22 3.31 12.40 23.22
N ILE A 23 2.53 12.50 22.13
CA ILE A 23 1.09 12.29 22.11
C ILE A 23 0.78 10.95 21.48
N ARG A 24 -0.08 10.18 22.13
CA ARG A 24 -0.56 8.92 21.58
C ARG A 24 -1.36 9.16 20.30
N ARG A 25 -0.99 8.44 19.23
CA ARG A 25 -1.62 8.56 17.90
C ARG A 25 -1.63 7.24 17.13
N ARG A 26 -1.86 6.14 17.84
CA ARG A 26 -2.04 4.82 17.20
C ARG A 26 -3.24 4.85 16.26
N SER A 27 -3.10 4.20 15.10
CA SER A 27 -4.20 4.00 14.15
C SER A 27 -5.43 3.39 14.82
N GLY A 28 -6.58 4.07 14.68
CA GLY A 28 -7.85 3.75 15.36
C GLY A 28 -7.97 4.28 16.81
N GLN A 29 -7.00 5.04 17.31
CA GLN A 29 -7.00 5.62 18.67
C GLN A 29 -6.46 7.06 18.67
N GLU A 30 -6.86 7.88 17.70
CA GLU A 30 -6.30 9.20 17.44
C GLU A 30 -6.95 10.34 18.24
N LYS A 31 -7.86 10.04 19.18
CA LYS A 31 -8.60 11.08 19.89
C LYS A 31 -7.67 12.09 20.58
N GLU A 32 -6.60 11.65 21.21
CA GLU A 32 -5.69 12.52 21.97
C GLU A 32 -4.95 13.50 21.06
N ILE A 33 -4.40 13.04 19.94
CA ILE A 33 -3.76 13.91 18.96
C ILE A 33 -4.77 14.82 18.26
N SER A 34 -5.98 14.35 17.96
CA SER A 34 -7.04 15.14 17.37
C SER A 34 -7.48 16.29 18.30
N ASP A 35 -7.68 16.01 19.59
CA ASP A 35 -8.00 17.04 20.60
C ASP A 35 -6.86 18.05 20.79
N PHE A 36 -5.59 17.60 20.75
CA PHE A 36 -4.42 18.48 20.78
C PHE A 36 -4.43 19.45 19.58
N LEU A 37 -4.74 18.97 18.38
CA LEU A 37 -4.82 19.81 17.17
C LEU A 37 -5.95 20.85 17.25
N VAL A 38 -7.08 20.49 17.84
CA VAL A 38 -8.17 21.45 18.12
C VAL A 38 -7.69 22.55 19.08
N GLN A 39 -7.00 22.16 20.16
CA GLN A 39 -6.48 23.13 21.13
C GLN A 39 -5.42 24.02 20.50
N PHE A 40 -4.48 23.43 19.73
CA PHE A 40 -3.48 24.19 18.97
C PHE A 40 -4.10 25.25 18.07
N ALA A 41 -5.13 24.91 17.30
CA ALA A 41 -5.81 25.86 16.43
C ALA A 41 -6.47 27.02 17.22
N LYS A 42 -7.10 26.71 18.32
CA LYS A 42 -7.70 27.74 19.23
C LYS A 42 -6.65 28.68 19.79
N ASP A 43 -5.51 28.16 20.24
CA ASP A 43 -4.41 28.95 20.81
C ASP A 43 -3.80 29.91 19.79
N HIS A 44 -3.86 29.53 18.50
CA HIS A 44 -3.39 30.34 17.37
C HIS A 44 -4.51 31.15 16.69
N HIS A 45 -5.72 31.17 17.26
CA HIS A 45 -6.89 31.91 16.74
C HIS A 45 -7.27 31.51 15.32
N LEU A 46 -7.12 30.21 14.95
CA LEU A 46 -7.46 29.64 13.65
C LEU A 46 -8.84 28.99 13.69
N GLU A 47 -9.54 29.02 12.56
CA GLU A 47 -10.76 28.25 12.36
C GLU A 47 -10.43 26.74 12.33
N VAL A 48 -11.17 25.94 13.11
CA VAL A 48 -10.96 24.50 13.20
C VAL A 48 -12.28 23.74 13.19
N ILE A 49 -12.31 22.66 12.43
CA ILE A 49 -13.41 21.69 12.38
C ILE A 49 -12.84 20.32 12.78
N GLN A 50 -13.45 19.69 13.77
CA GLN A 50 -13.22 18.28 14.11
C GLN A 50 -14.50 17.52 13.76
N ASP A 51 -14.39 16.53 12.87
CA ASP A 51 -15.53 15.72 12.47
C ASP A 51 -15.75 14.50 13.37
N GLN A 52 -16.77 13.68 13.06
CA GLN A 52 -17.11 12.50 13.85
C GLN A 52 -16.05 11.39 13.77
N ALA A 53 -15.28 11.35 12.67
CA ALA A 53 -14.16 10.44 12.50
C ALA A 53 -12.87 10.97 13.18
N LEU A 54 -12.95 12.10 13.89
CA LEU A 54 -11.83 12.81 14.53
C LEU A 54 -10.82 13.39 13.53
N ASN A 55 -11.17 13.52 12.25
CA ASN A 55 -10.35 14.28 11.32
C ASN A 55 -10.37 15.77 11.71
N ILE A 56 -9.28 16.44 11.41
CA ILE A 56 -9.12 17.86 11.66
C ILE A 56 -8.98 18.63 10.37
N THR A 57 -9.77 19.69 10.20
CA THR A 57 -9.56 20.71 9.18
C THR A 57 -9.28 22.04 9.86
N ILE A 58 -8.14 22.65 9.56
CA ILE A 58 -7.74 23.98 10.08
C ILE A 58 -7.59 24.94 8.91
N LYS A 59 -8.25 26.10 8.98
CA LYS A 59 -8.18 27.14 7.94
C LYS A 59 -7.32 28.31 8.39
N LYS A 60 -6.47 28.79 7.50
CA LYS A 60 -5.63 29.95 7.71
C LYS A 60 -5.74 30.92 6.52
N GLN A 61 -6.04 32.18 6.82
CA GLN A 61 -6.17 33.23 5.80
C GLN A 61 -4.84 33.54 5.13
N ALA A 62 -4.89 33.88 3.85
CA ALA A 62 -3.73 34.27 3.05
C ALA A 62 -2.93 35.40 3.70
N THR A 63 -1.63 35.39 3.53
CA THR A 63 -0.80 36.54 3.85
C THR A 63 -0.95 37.66 2.81
N SER A 64 -0.60 38.91 3.21
CA SER A 64 -0.72 40.06 2.32
C SER A 64 -0.02 39.83 0.98
N GLY A 65 -0.76 40.07 -0.12
CA GLY A 65 -0.30 39.85 -1.48
C GLY A 65 -0.62 38.46 -2.06
N TYR A 66 -1.22 37.54 -1.27
CA TYR A 66 -1.60 36.19 -1.69
C TYR A 66 -3.13 35.95 -1.66
N GLU A 67 -3.93 36.99 -1.44
CA GLU A 67 -5.38 36.89 -1.24
C GLU A 67 -6.10 36.38 -2.51
N GLN A 68 -5.51 36.61 -3.69
CA GLN A 68 -6.05 36.17 -4.98
C GLN A 68 -5.44 34.85 -5.49
N ALA A 69 -4.42 34.32 -4.81
CA ALA A 69 -3.83 33.04 -5.19
C ALA A 69 -4.79 31.89 -4.89
N PRO A 70 -4.73 30.78 -5.66
CA PRO A 70 -5.56 29.61 -5.38
C PRO A 70 -5.39 29.10 -3.96
N THR A 71 -6.49 28.70 -3.31
CA THR A 71 -6.45 28.06 -1.99
C THR A 71 -5.76 26.71 -2.08
N VAL A 72 -4.80 26.47 -1.18
CA VAL A 72 -4.01 25.22 -1.13
C VAL A 72 -4.46 24.39 0.06
N ILE A 73 -4.72 23.12 -0.22
CA ILE A 73 -4.93 22.09 0.79
C ILE A 73 -3.60 21.42 1.09
N ILE A 74 -3.21 21.43 2.36
CA ILE A 74 -2.08 20.67 2.91
C ILE A 74 -2.67 19.46 3.62
N GLN A 75 -2.26 18.25 3.26
CA GLN A 75 -2.87 17.05 3.79
C GLN A 75 -1.82 16.04 4.27
N GLY A 76 -2.14 15.34 5.36
CA GLY A 76 -1.40 14.19 5.83
C GLY A 76 -2.17 13.42 6.90
N PRO A 77 -1.89 12.13 7.11
CA PRO A 77 -2.47 11.35 8.20
C PRO A 77 -1.86 11.78 9.54
N MET A 78 -2.62 11.63 10.63
CA MET A 78 -2.11 11.94 11.96
C MET A 78 -1.69 10.69 12.74
N ASP A 79 -2.07 9.51 12.29
CA ASP A 79 -1.86 8.23 12.97
C ASP A 79 -0.50 7.59 12.66
N MET A 80 -0.11 6.64 13.49
CA MET A 80 1.08 5.80 13.28
C MET A 80 0.81 4.34 13.60
N ILE A 81 1.61 3.47 13.01
CA ILE A 81 1.70 2.05 13.41
C ILE A 81 2.59 1.97 14.65
N GLU A 82 2.10 1.35 15.71
CA GLU A 82 2.87 1.06 16.91
C GLU A 82 3.50 -0.32 16.82
N ASP A 83 4.83 -0.37 16.80
CA ASP A 83 5.63 -1.59 16.89
C ASP A 83 6.87 -1.34 17.75
N LYS A 84 7.36 -2.39 18.44
CA LYS A 84 8.54 -2.29 19.30
C LYS A 84 9.33 -3.60 19.30
N ASN A 85 10.60 -3.53 19.66
CA ASN A 85 11.41 -4.73 19.90
C ASN A 85 10.80 -5.59 21.03
N GLU A 86 10.97 -6.89 20.94
CA GLU A 86 10.39 -7.86 21.91
C GLU A 86 10.81 -7.56 23.36
N ASP A 87 12.06 -7.11 23.54
CA ASP A 87 12.64 -6.80 24.85
C ASP A 87 12.41 -5.34 25.32
N ALA A 88 11.70 -4.52 24.53
CA ALA A 88 11.47 -3.12 24.87
C ALA A 88 10.45 -2.97 26.00
N GLU A 89 10.80 -2.22 27.04
CA GLU A 89 9.90 -1.92 28.17
C GLU A 89 8.87 -0.81 27.89
N HIS A 90 8.90 -0.21 26.69
CA HIS A 90 8.01 0.88 26.27
C HIS A 90 6.52 0.48 26.29
N ASP A 91 5.67 1.30 26.91
CA ASP A 91 4.21 1.20 26.91
C ASP A 91 3.62 2.37 26.11
N PHE A 92 3.25 2.14 24.86
CA PHE A 92 2.66 3.18 24.01
C PHE A 92 1.39 3.87 24.58
N ALA A 93 0.74 3.24 25.56
CA ALA A 93 -0.41 3.83 26.20
C ALA A 93 -0.04 4.91 27.27
N LYS A 94 1.23 4.96 27.69
CA LYS A 94 1.68 5.82 28.80
C LYS A 94 2.94 6.61 28.50
N ASP A 95 3.84 6.00 27.70
CA ASP A 95 5.18 6.55 27.52
C ASP A 95 5.28 7.35 26.22
N PRO A 96 5.85 8.55 26.24
CA PRO A 96 6.19 9.29 25.03
C PRO A 96 7.32 8.60 24.28
N LEU A 97 7.37 8.76 22.94
CA LEU A 97 8.49 8.24 22.14
C LEU A 97 9.81 8.88 22.60
N GLN A 98 10.81 8.06 22.84
CA GLN A 98 12.14 8.52 23.24
C GLN A 98 13.01 8.79 21.99
N LEU A 99 13.01 10.04 21.56
CA LEU A 99 13.76 10.47 20.37
C LEU A 99 15.25 10.47 20.61
N ARG A 100 16.05 9.94 19.65
CA ARG A 100 17.50 9.94 19.65
C ARG A 100 18.07 10.30 18.29
N ILE A 101 19.26 10.90 18.24
CA ILE A 101 19.94 11.31 17.01
C ILE A 101 21.20 10.46 16.82
N GLU A 102 21.36 9.90 15.63
CA GLU A 102 22.57 9.22 15.19
C GLU A 102 23.02 9.78 13.83
N GLY A 103 24.06 10.60 13.85
CA GLY A 103 24.52 11.26 12.63
C GLY A 103 23.49 12.25 12.09
N ASP A 104 22.99 12.00 10.87
CA ASP A 104 21.92 12.78 10.23
C ASP A 104 20.53 12.15 10.46
N MET A 105 20.44 11.11 11.27
CA MET A 105 19.20 10.34 11.43
C MET A 105 18.56 10.54 12.80
N LEU A 106 17.24 10.72 12.80
CA LEU A 106 16.39 10.79 13.98
C LEU A 106 15.65 9.46 14.12
N TYR A 107 15.73 8.86 15.29
CA TYR A 107 15.06 7.58 15.67
C TYR A 107 14.17 7.76 16.87
N ALA A 108 13.25 6.82 17.06
CA ALA A 108 12.73 6.48 18.37
C ALA A 108 13.54 5.30 18.95
N THR A 109 13.69 5.24 20.29
CA THR A 109 14.45 4.18 20.94
C THR A 109 13.59 2.93 21.05
N GLU A 110 13.99 1.86 20.36
CA GLU A 110 13.37 0.52 20.40
C GLU A 110 11.92 0.43 19.91
N THR A 111 11.38 1.52 19.35
CA THR A 111 10.01 1.60 18.84
C THR A 111 9.97 2.17 17.44
N THR A 112 8.83 2.02 16.74
CA THR A 112 8.51 2.84 15.57
C THR A 112 8.57 4.32 15.90
N LEU A 113 8.97 5.14 14.93
CA LEU A 113 9.06 6.59 15.05
C LEU A 113 7.76 7.29 14.62
N GLY A 114 7.02 6.71 13.68
CA GLY A 114 5.90 7.35 13.02
C GLY A 114 6.35 8.58 12.23
N ALA A 115 7.43 8.45 11.47
CA ALA A 115 8.14 9.54 10.83
C ALA A 115 7.28 10.30 9.83
N ASN A 116 6.63 9.60 8.88
CA ASN A 116 5.84 10.21 7.82
C ASN A 116 4.73 11.10 8.34
N SER A 117 3.80 10.53 9.11
CA SER A 117 2.69 11.28 9.69
C SER A 117 3.18 12.32 10.69
N GLY A 118 4.20 11.99 11.48
CA GLY A 118 4.81 12.95 12.43
C GLY A 118 5.38 14.18 11.73
N ILE A 119 6.04 13.99 10.57
CA ILE A 119 6.58 15.13 9.83
C ILE A 119 5.49 15.89 9.07
N ALA A 120 4.46 15.22 8.55
CA ALA A 120 3.30 15.88 7.98
C ALA A 120 2.61 16.80 8.99
N LEU A 121 2.41 16.31 10.22
CA LEU A 121 1.93 17.13 11.35
C LEU A 121 2.87 18.29 11.64
N ALA A 122 4.17 18.05 11.75
CA ALA A 122 5.17 19.07 12.09
C ALA A 122 5.25 20.19 11.05
N TYR A 123 5.21 19.86 9.75
CA TYR A 123 5.15 20.86 8.67
C TYR A 123 3.86 21.67 8.74
N SER A 124 2.73 21.01 8.92
CA SER A 124 1.41 21.63 9.04
C SER A 124 1.37 22.61 10.21
N LEU A 125 1.79 22.18 11.39
CA LEU A 125 1.81 23.03 12.60
C LEU A 125 2.79 24.20 12.45
N SER A 126 3.93 23.99 11.79
CA SER A 126 4.91 25.06 11.52
C SER A 126 4.37 26.12 10.57
N LEU A 127 3.60 25.73 9.53
CA LEU A 127 2.90 26.65 8.65
C LEU A 127 1.82 27.43 9.40
N LEU A 128 1.01 26.72 10.16
CA LEU A 128 -0.14 27.29 10.87
C LEU A 128 0.28 28.30 11.97
N SER A 129 1.34 28.02 12.72
CA SER A 129 1.82 28.89 13.80
C SER A 129 2.57 30.14 13.32
N SER A 130 3.09 30.14 12.10
CA SER A 130 3.94 31.22 11.60
C SER A 130 3.13 32.39 11.06
N ASN A 131 3.47 33.63 11.47
CA ASN A 131 2.95 34.87 10.90
C ASN A 131 3.94 35.51 9.89
N ARG A 132 5.01 34.80 9.51
CA ARG A 132 6.09 35.34 8.66
C ARG A 132 6.25 34.62 7.33
N ILE A 133 5.70 33.43 7.21
CA ILE A 133 5.78 32.62 5.99
C ILE A 133 4.72 33.14 5.01
N PRO A 134 5.10 33.59 3.80
CA PRO A 134 4.13 33.95 2.75
C PRO A 134 3.38 32.70 2.29
N HIS A 135 2.05 32.80 2.20
CA HIS A 135 1.20 31.68 1.77
C HIS A 135 -0.18 32.17 1.26
N PRO A 136 -0.84 31.42 0.36
CA PRO A 136 -2.24 31.63 -0.02
C PRO A 136 -3.18 31.26 1.12
N ASN A 137 -4.50 31.30 0.91
CA ASN A 137 -5.40 30.63 1.83
C ASN A 137 -5.02 29.16 1.99
N LEU A 138 -4.87 28.69 3.22
CA LEU A 138 -4.54 27.32 3.54
C LEU A 138 -5.72 26.61 4.19
N GLU A 139 -5.94 25.37 3.76
CA GLU A 139 -6.82 24.41 4.40
C GLU A 139 -5.98 23.17 4.75
N VAL A 140 -5.72 22.98 6.04
CA VAL A 140 -4.89 21.87 6.51
C VAL A 140 -5.80 20.74 6.96
N ILE A 141 -5.68 19.59 6.31
CA ILE A 141 -6.47 18.39 6.58
C ILE A 141 -5.56 17.33 7.21
N LEU A 142 -5.91 16.90 8.41
CA LEU A 142 -5.22 15.85 9.15
C LEU A 142 -6.19 14.71 9.41
N THR A 143 -5.90 13.54 8.83
CA THR A 143 -6.81 12.39 8.77
C THR A 143 -6.47 11.32 9.78
N THR A 144 -7.48 10.55 10.20
CA THR A 144 -7.35 9.38 11.06
C THR A 144 -7.25 8.08 10.27
N GLU A 145 -6.71 7.02 10.87
CA GLU A 145 -6.60 5.66 10.31
C GLU A 145 -5.93 5.59 8.91
N GLY A 146 -5.11 6.58 8.57
CA GLY A 146 -4.44 6.63 7.27
C GLY A 146 -3.54 5.43 7.01
N ARG A 147 -2.99 4.82 8.05
CA ARG A 147 -2.07 3.67 7.97
C ARG A 147 -2.76 2.31 7.91
N LEU A 148 -4.03 2.21 8.24
CA LEU A 148 -4.77 0.94 8.25
C LEU A 148 -5.85 0.88 7.17
N THR A 149 -6.84 1.76 7.26
CA THR A 149 -8.06 1.66 6.46
C THR A 149 -8.35 2.90 5.63
N MET A 150 -7.59 3.97 5.82
CA MET A 150 -7.87 5.32 5.29
C MET A 150 -9.31 5.78 5.58
N LYS A 151 -9.87 5.33 6.73
CA LYS A 151 -11.26 5.62 7.11
C LYS A 151 -11.48 7.11 7.27
N GLY A 152 -10.55 7.83 7.90
CA GLY A 152 -10.62 9.26 8.05
C GLY A 152 -10.83 9.98 6.73
N ALA A 153 -9.97 9.75 5.75
CA ALA A 153 -10.09 10.35 4.42
C ALA A 153 -11.39 9.95 3.71
N ARG A 154 -11.86 8.71 3.92
CA ARG A 154 -13.13 8.22 3.36
C ARG A 154 -14.34 8.92 3.94
N GLU A 155 -14.38 9.14 5.26
CA GLU A 155 -15.51 9.72 5.99
C GLU A 155 -15.49 11.26 6.04
N LEU A 156 -14.36 11.90 5.68
CA LEU A 156 -14.20 13.34 5.68
C LEU A 156 -15.30 14.03 4.86
N ASP A 157 -16.01 14.97 5.47
CA ASP A 157 -16.89 15.90 4.76
C ASP A 157 -16.04 17.01 4.12
N ILE A 158 -16.01 17.06 2.81
CA ILE A 158 -15.26 18.06 2.03
C ILE A 158 -16.10 19.28 1.64
N SER A 159 -17.39 19.33 1.99
CA SER A 159 -18.31 20.40 1.57
C SER A 159 -17.89 21.81 2.03
N HIS A 160 -17.05 21.88 3.04
CA HIS A 160 -16.52 23.13 3.61
C HIS A 160 -15.17 23.54 3.02
N LEU A 161 -14.58 22.74 2.11
CA LEU A 161 -13.32 23.03 1.45
C LEU A 161 -13.53 23.91 0.21
N ASN A 162 -12.54 24.75 -0.07
CA ASN A 162 -12.51 25.62 -1.24
C ASN A 162 -11.24 25.44 -2.08
N GLY A 163 -10.26 24.72 -1.56
CA GLY A 163 -9.00 24.46 -2.24
C GLY A 163 -9.18 23.59 -3.49
N THR A 164 -8.40 23.88 -4.51
CA THR A 164 -8.35 23.12 -5.77
C THR A 164 -6.97 22.47 -5.98
N ILE A 165 -6.02 22.76 -5.10
CA ILE A 165 -4.66 22.24 -5.12
C ILE A 165 -4.47 21.42 -3.84
N LEU A 166 -4.06 20.16 -3.98
CA LEU A 166 -3.79 19.26 -2.87
C LEU A 166 -2.29 18.91 -2.81
N ILE A 167 -1.63 19.34 -1.73
CA ILE A 167 -0.25 18.94 -1.42
C ILE A 167 -0.31 17.95 -0.26
N ASN A 168 -0.13 16.67 -0.59
CA ASN A 168 0.01 15.62 0.42
C ASN A 168 1.46 15.58 0.94
N LEU A 169 1.64 15.34 2.23
CA LEU A 169 2.93 15.34 2.93
C LEU A 169 3.31 13.95 3.45
N ASP A 170 2.98 12.90 2.71
CA ASP A 170 3.10 11.51 3.14
C ASP A 170 4.01 10.65 2.24
N SER A 171 4.90 11.28 1.49
CA SER A 171 5.95 10.60 0.71
C SER A 171 7.22 10.38 1.53
N ASP A 172 8.02 9.37 1.17
CA ASP A 172 9.17 8.87 1.93
C ASP A 172 10.53 9.22 1.33
N GLU A 173 10.58 9.97 0.23
CA GLU A 173 11.84 10.27 -0.46
C GLU A 173 11.92 11.75 -0.86
N PHE A 174 12.99 12.42 -0.40
CA PHE A 174 13.32 13.76 -0.87
C PHE A 174 13.82 13.71 -2.32
N GLY A 175 13.47 14.73 -3.11
CA GLY A 175 13.86 14.79 -4.54
C GLY A 175 12.98 13.95 -5.46
N LYS A 176 11.91 13.36 -4.91
CA LYS A 176 10.86 12.69 -5.66
C LYS A 176 9.55 13.47 -5.55
N LEU A 177 8.83 13.54 -6.65
CA LEU A 177 7.49 14.13 -6.72
C LEU A 177 6.51 13.01 -7.05
N LEU A 178 5.73 12.60 -6.09
CA LEU A 178 4.75 11.53 -6.28
C LEU A 178 3.48 12.13 -6.90
N VAL A 179 3.08 11.62 -8.05
CA VAL A 179 2.03 12.19 -8.90
C VAL A 179 0.93 11.20 -9.29
N SER A 180 1.01 9.96 -8.82
CA SER A 180 0.01 8.92 -9.09
C SER A 180 0.14 7.78 -8.10
N GLY A 181 -0.98 7.10 -7.81
CA GLY A 181 -1.03 5.91 -6.97
C GLY A 181 -2.14 4.97 -7.40
N SER A 182 -1.98 3.66 -7.12
CA SER A 182 -3.02 2.71 -7.48
C SER A 182 -4.21 2.76 -6.54
N GLY A 183 -5.40 2.60 -7.08
CA GLY A 183 -6.54 2.11 -6.34
C GLY A 183 -6.39 0.62 -6.02
N GLY A 184 -7.29 0.08 -5.22
CA GLY A 184 -7.25 -1.33 -4.89
C GLY A 184 -8.55 -1.87 -4.34
N ILE A 185 -8.81 -3.15 -4.60
CA ILE A 185 -10.00 -3.84 -4.13
C ILE A 185 -9.69 -5.26 -3.69
N ALA A 186 -10.15 -5.62 -2.49
CA ALA A 186 -10.12 -6.98 -2.00
C ALA A 186 -11.21 -7.82 -2.69
N SER A 187 -10.92 -9.08 -2.96
CA SER A 187 -11.89 -10.03 -3.50
C SER A 187 -11.79 -11.38 -2.80
N THR A 188 -12.96 -12.00 -2.60
CA THR A 188 -13.09 -13.38 -2.08
C THR A 188 -13.84 -14.22 -3.08
N PHE A 189 -13.14 -15.17 -3.69
CA PHE A 189 -13.71 -16.15 -4.60
C PHE A 189 -14.02 -17.43 -3.83
N THR A 190 -15.27 -17.90 -3.88
CA THR A 190 -15.78 -18.99 -3.05
C THR A 190 -16.24 -20.16 -3.91
N VAL A 191 -15.61 -21.32 -3.72
CA VAL A 191 -15.98 -22.57 -4.36
C VAL A 191 -16.74 -23.44 -3.36
N PRO A 192 -18.03 -23.77 -3.60
CA PRO A 192 -18.79 -24.68 -2.75
C PRO A 192 -18.18 -26.09 -2.77
N ILE A 193 -18.17 -26.76 -1.62
CA ILE A 193 -17.65 -28.11 -1.48
C ILE A 193 -18.76 -29.14 -1.55
N ILE A 194 -18.60 -30.13 -2.42
CA ILE A 194 -19.34 -31.38 -2.38
C ILE A 194 -18.40 -32.43 -1.78
N TRP A 195 -18.75 -32.94 -0.61
CA TRP A 195 -17.97 -33.93 0.10
C TRP A 195 -18.34 -35.37 -0.28
N ASN A 196 -17.34 -36.23 -0.43
CA ASN A 196 -17.47 -37.68 -0.53
C ASN A 196 -16.80 -38.35 0.67
N GLU A 197 -17.21 -39.56 1.00
CA GLU A 197 -16.51 -40.39 1.98
C GLU A 197 -15.12 -40.77 1.48
N ALA A 198 -14.11 -40.71 2.34
CA ALA A 198 -12.76 -41.14 2.03
C ALA A 198 -12.67 -42.66 1.93
N ALA A 199 -11.98 -43.18 0.93
CA ALA A 199 -11.74 -44.61 0.79
C ALA A 199 -10.78 -45.10 1.88
N LYS A 200 -11.14 -46.18 2.60
CA LYS A 200 -10.44 -46.71 3.78
C LYS A 200 -9.04 -47.25 3.51
N ASN A 201 -8.70 -47.54 2.25
CA ASN A 201 -7.41 -48.13 1.85
C ASN A 201 -6.43 -47.09 1.27
N LYS A 202 -6.71 -45.82 1.40
CA LYS A 202 -5.84 -44.71 0.96
C LYS A 202 -5.03 -44.14 2.13
N ILE A 203 -3.83 -43.68 1.85
CA ILE A 203 -2.99 -42.92 2.79
C ILE A 203 -3.11 -41.42 2.53
N LEU A 204 -3.00 -40.66 3.59
CA LEU A 204 -2.95 -39.20 3.52
C LEU A 204 -1.51 -38.74 3.27
N CYS A 205 -1.34 -37.87 2.28
CA CYS A 205 -0.07 -37.21 2.00
C CYS A 205 -0.33 -35.70 1.95
N ARG A 206 0.61 -34.95 2.50
CA ARG A 206 0.67 -33.49 2.39
C ARG A 206 1.69 -33.12 1.31
N ILE A 207 1.28 -32.30 0.34
CA ILE A 207 2.16 -31.64 -0.62
C ILE A 207 2.37 -30.24 -0.08
N HIS A 208 3.61 -29.86 0.21
CA HIS A 208 3.97 -28.57 0.78
C HIS A 208 4.92 -27.81 -0.14
N ILE A 209 4.61 -26.54 -0.40
CA ILE A 209 5.46 -25.59 -1.11
C ILE A 209 5.89 -24.52 -0.11
N GLY A 210 7.20 -24.23 -0.07
CA GLY A 210 7.78 -23.24 0.82
C GLY A 210 9.10 -22.69 0.30
N GLY A 211 9.83 -21.97 1.17
CA GLY A 211 11.11 -21.36 0.86
C GLY A 211 11.03 -20.12 -0.05
N LEU A 212 9.82 -19.55 -0.21
CA LEU A 212 9.60 -18.33 -0.99
C LEU A 212 9.76 -17.07 -0.13
N LYS A 213 10.20 -15.97 -0.75
CA LYS A 213 10.42 -14.68 -0.07
C LYS A 213 9.12 -13.98 0.31
N GLY A 214 8.08 -14.11 -0.53
CA GLY A 214 6.85 -13.33 -0.38
C GLY A 214 7.06 -11.83 -0.55
N GLY A 215 6.23 -11.00 0.08
CA GLY A 215 6.33 -9.54 0.07
C GLY A 215 4.99 -8.85 -0.16
N HIS A 216 5.01 -7.52 -0.15
CA HIS A 216 3.81 -6.72 -0.41
C HIS A 216 3.31 -6.91 -1.84
N SER A 217 2.02 -7.24 -2.02
CA SER A 217 1.42 -7.57 -3.32
C SER A 217 1.40 -6.42 -4.34
N GLY A 218 1.62 -5.19 -3.91
CA GLY A 218 1.82 -4.03 -4.79
C GLY A 218 3.31 -3.81 -5.10
N LEU A 219 4.10 -3.50 -4.07
CA LEU A 219 5.50 -3.05 -4.23
C LEU A 219 6.48 -4.14 -4.71
N CYS A 220 6.12 -5.42 -4.54
CA CYS A 220 7.00 -6.54 -4.92
C CYS A 220 6.44 -7.38 -6.08
N ILE A 221 5.29 -7.01 -6.65
CA ILE A 221 4.59 -7.86 -7.63
C ILE A 221 5.36 -8.03 -8.94
N ASN A 222 6.17 -7.05 -9.32
CA ASN A 222 7.01 -7.08 -10.53
C ASN A 222 8.42 -7.67 -10.29
N GLN A 223 8.71 -8.16 -9.08
CA GLN A 223 10.04 -8.71 -8.76
C GLN A 223 10.20 -10.19 -9.14
N GLY A 224 9.22 -10.77 -9.84
CA GLY A 224 9.25 -12.16 -10.28
C GLY A 224 9.20 -13.18 -9.13
N ARG A 225 8.71 -12.78 -7.94
CA ARG A 225 8.58 -13.68 -6.78
C ARG A 225 7.51 -14.74 -7.01
N GLY A 226 7.80 -15.96 -6.56
CA GLY A 226 6.87 -17.08 -6.66
C GLY A 226 5.65 -16.89 -5.75
N ASN A 227 4.47 -17.30 -6.26
CA ASN A 227 3.23 -17.41 -5.49
C ASN A 227 2.99 -18.89 -5.18
N SER A 228 3.12 -19.31 -3.91
CA SER A 228 3.02 -20.70 -3.48
C SER A 228 1.70 -21.38 -3.87
N ILE A 229 0.59 -20.63 -3.81
CA ILE A 229 -0.75 -21.14 -4.16
C ILE A 229 -0.83 -21.44 -5.66
N LYS A 230 -0.28 -20.58 -6.50
CA LYS A 230 -0.22 -20.79 -7.96
C LYS A 230 0.70 -21.97 -8.32
N LEU A 231 1.84 -22.12 -7.64
CA LEU A 231 2.75 -23.25 -7.83
C LEU A 231 2.07 -24.56 -7.43
N LEU A 232 1.34 -24.58 -6.32
CA LEU A 232 0.57 -25.74 -5.87
C LEU A 232 -0.48 -26.16 -6.91
N GLY A 233 -1.20 -25.18 -7.50
CA GLY A 233 -2.16 -25.44 -8.58
C GLY A 233 -1.55 -26.15 -9.79
N ARG A 234 -0.31 -25.81 -10.17
CA ARG A 234 0.43 -26.46 -11.27
C ARG A 234 0.74 -27.93 -10.96
N ILE A 235 1.16 -28.24 -9.73
CA ILE A 235 1.38 -29.63 -9.28
C ILE A 235 0.07 -30.41 -9.32
N LEU A 236 -1.00 -29.89 -8.72
CA LEU A 236 -2.29 -30.57 -8.66
C LEU A 236 -2.88 -30.84 -10.06
N GLN A 237 -2.76 -29.89 -10.98
CA GLN A 237 -3.16 -30.10 -12.37
C GLN A 237 -2.37 -31.21 -13.04
N ARG A 238 -1.07 -31.27 -12.81
CA ARG A 238 -0.24 -32.35 -13.37
C ARG A 238 -0.59 -33.69 -12.79
N LEU A 239 -0.80 -33.76 -11.48
CA LEU A 239 -1.21 -35.00 -10.79
C LEU A 239 -2.56 -35.51 -11.30
N SER A 240 -3.54 -34.62 -11.52
CA SER A 240 -4.88 -35.00 -12.03
C SER A 240 -4.83 -35.65 -13.43
N ALA A 241 -3.81 -35.36 -14.21
CA ALA A 241 -3.60 -35.96 -15.53
C ALA A 241 -2.82 -37.28 -15.48
N LYS A 242 -2.12 -37.61 -14.39
CA LYS A 242 -1.19 -38.74 -14.31
C LYS A 242 -1.58 -39.83 -13.34
N MET A 243 -2.33 -39.52 -12.30
CA MET A 243 -2.65 -40.48 -11.24
C MET A 243 -4.01 -40.22 -10.60
N ASP A 244 -4.61 -41.28 -10.08
CA ASP A 244 -5.82 -41.15 -9.27
C ASP A 244 -5.46 -40.71 -7.85
N PHE A 245 -6.03 -39.59 -7.41
CA PHE A 245 -5.95 -39.09 -6.06
C PHE A 245 -7.29 -38.44 -5.65
N SER A 246 -7.48 -38.26 -4.35
CA SER A 246 -8.62 -37.51 -3.81
C SER A 246 -8.10 -36.31 -3.02
N LEU A 247 -8.51 -35.09 -3.35
CA LEU A 247 -8.15 -33.90 -2.63
C LEU A 247 -9.03 -33.76 -1.37
N ALA A 248 -8.43 -33.42 -0.22
CA ALA A 248 -9.12 -33.34 1.06
C ALA A 248 -9.00 -31.96 1.72
N GLY A 249 -8.04 -31.15 1.32
CA GLY A 249 -7.85 -29.82 1.86
C GLY A 249 -6.82 -29.01 1.09
N LEU A 250 -6.97 -27.67 1.15
CA LEU A 250 -6.03 -26.67 0.65
C LEU A 250 -5.86 -25.60 1.72
N ALA A 251 -4.63 -25.15 1.93
CA ALA A 251 -4.32 -23.98 2.74
C ALA A 251 -3.10 -23.25 2.17
N GLY A 252 -3.01 -21.95 2.36
CA GLY A 252 -1.84 -21.17 1.96
C GLY A 252 -2.03 -19.67 2.11
N GLY A 253 -0.92 -19.00 2.37
CA GLY A 253 -0.88 -17.55 2.59
C GLY A 253 -1.50 -17.11 3.91
N THR A 254 -1.37 -15.82 4.23
CA THR A 254 -1.83 -15.24 5.51
C THR A 254 -2.59 -13.93 5.35
N LYS A 255 -2.36 -13.18 4.26
CA LYS A 255 -3.00 -11.90 3.96
C LYS A 255 -3.21 -11.76 2.46
N ASP A 256 -4.34 -11.23 2.06
CA ASP A 256 -4.69 -10.92 0.67
C ASP A 256 -3.73 -9.90 0.02
N THR A 257 -3.20 -8.97 0.81
CA THR A 257 -2.22 -7.95 0.39
C THR A 257 -0.77 -8.42 0.34
N SER A 258 -0.53 -9.72 0.49
CA SER A 258 0.82 -10.31 0.48
C SER A 258 0.95 -11.41 -0.58
N ILE A 259 2.13 -11.52 -1.20
CA ILE A 259 2.50 -12.66 -2.04
C ILE A 259 2.74 -13.85 -1.10
N PRO A 260 1.99 -14.97 -1.23
CA PRO A 260 2.05 -16.08 -0.29
C PRO A 260 3.38 -16.85 -0.42
N ARG A 261 3.97 -17.15 0.74
CA ARG A 261 5.26 -17.83 0.84
C ARG A 261 5.14 -19.34 0.91
N GLU A 262 4.02 -19.82 1.46
CA GLU A 262 3.77 -21.23 1.72
C GLU A 262 2.35 -21.61 1.32
N ALA A 263 2.20 -22.84 0.81
CA ALA A 263 0.90 -23.43 0.53
C ALA A 263 0.98 -24.95 0.64
N GLU A 264 -0.12 -25.57 1.02
CA GLU A 264 -0.22 -27.01 1.16
C GLU A 264 -1.53 -27.58 0.63
N ALA A 265 -1.45 -28.82 0.17
CA ALA A 265 -2.59 -29.63 -0.24
C ALA A 265 -2.54 -31.00 0.46
N PHE A 266 -3.69 -31.44 0.92
CA PHE A 266 -3.89 -32.75 1.52
C PHE A 266 -4.53 -33.69 0.50
N VAL A 267 -3.80 -34.74 0.12
CA VAL A 267 -4.23 -35.70 -0.90
C VAL A 267 -4.26 -37.12 -0.37
N LEU A 268 -5.29 -37.88 -0.70
CA LEU A 268 -5.38 -39.31 -0.40
C LEU A 268 -5.06 -40.10 -1.67
N ILE A 269 -4.11 -41.02 -1.55
CA ILE A 269 -3.65 -41.90 -2.64
C ILE A 269 -3.58 -43.36 -2.18
N GLN A 270 -3.53 -44.30 -3.10
CA GLN A 270 -3.19 -45.67 -2.79
C GLN A 270 -1.74 -45.76 -2.30
N ALA A 271 -1.47 -46.58 -1.29
CA ALA A 271 -0.16 -46.63 -0.61
C ALA A 271 0.99 -46.96 -1.59
N GLU A 272 0.74 -47.84 -2.55
CA GLU A 272 1.70 -48.22 -3.62
C GLU A 272 2.03 -47.09 -4.62
N LYS A 273 1.25 -46.01 -4.62
CA LYS A 273 1.45 -44.84 -5.49
C LYS A 273 2.32 -43.74 -4.87
N ILE A 274 2.76 -43.88 -3.62
CA ILE A 274 3.55 -42.82 -2.94
C ILE A 274 4.82 -42.49 -3.69
N GLY A 275 5.57 -43.49 -4.18
CA GLY A 275 6.80 -43.24 -4.94
C GLY A 275 6.55 -42.51 -6.27
N GLN A 276 5.37 -42.74 -6.89
CA GLN A 276 4.97 -41.97 -8.08
C GLN A 276 4.66 -40.50 -7.73
N LEU A 277 3.95 -40.26 -6.62
CA LEU A 277 3.65 -38.90 -6.14
C LEU A 277 4.95 -38.13 -5.81
N GLU A 278 5.85 -38.75 -5.05
CA GLU A 278 7.15 -38.17 -4.69
C GLU A 278 7.99 -37.82 -5.93
N ALA A 279 8.05 -38.72 -6.93
CA ALA A 279 8.77 -38.47 -8.18
C ALA A 279 8.20 -37.31 -8.99
N GLU A 280 6.86 -37.19 -9.07
CA GLU A 280 6.22 -36.05 -9.76
C GLU A 280 6.45 -34.73 -9.03
N VAL A 281 6.34 -34.71 -7.71
CA VAL A 281 6.58 -33.49 -6.90
C VAL A 281 8.05 -33.09 -6.96
N GLU A 282 9.00 -34.05 -6.92
CA GLU A 282 10.42 -33.75 -7.07
C GLU A 282 10.75 -33.20 -8.45
N GLN A 283 10.11 -33.68 -9.51
CA GLN A 283 10.27 -33.11 -10.85
C GLN A 283 9.84 -31.61 -10.84
N TRP A 284 8.73 -31.27 -10.19
CA TRP A 284 8.27 -29.89 -10.06
C TRP A 284 9.20 -29.06 -9.17
N ASN A 285 9.75 -29.65 -8.11
CA ASN A 285 10.75 -29.01 -7.27
C ASN A 285 11.94 -28.50 -8.08
N GLN A 286 12.47 -29.32 -9.00
CA GLN A 286 13.56 -28.92 -9.91
C GLN A 286 13.12 -27.85 -10.91
N ILE A 287 11.90 -27.93 -11.44
CA ILE A 287 11.33 -26.92 -12.34
C ILE A 287 11.25 -25.57 -11.62
N PHE A 288 10.67 -25.53 -10.43
CA PHE A 288 10.52 -24.29 -9.66
C PHE A 288 11.87 -23.67 -9.26
N LYS A 289 12.84 -24.48 -8.85
CA LYS A 289 14.21 -24.01 -8.57
C LYS A 289 14.85 -23.36 -9.78
N ASN A 290 14.60 -23.88 -10.98
CA ASN A 290 15.11 -23.27 -12.20
C ASN A 290 14.35 -22.00 -12.59
N GLU A 291 13.02 -22.00 -12.55
CA GLU A 291 12.19 -20.86 -12.91
C GLU A 291 12.44 -19.67 -11.98
N LEU A 292 12.54 -19.92 -10.67
CA LEU A 292 12.64 -18.91 -9.62
C LEU A 292 14.07 -18.71 -9.09
N ARG A 293 15.10 -19.18 -9.81
CA ARG A 293 16.51 -19.14 -9.37
C ARG A 293 17.01 -17.75 -8.98
N HIS A 294 16.46 -16.68 -9.55
CA HIS A 294 16.87 -15.31 -9.28
C HIS A 294 16.04 -14.64 -8.19
N SER A 295 14.76 -14.98 -8.08
CA SER A 295 13.84 -14.39 -7.10
C SER A 295 13.77 -15.19 -5.80
N ASP A 296 13.56 -16.50 -5.88
CA ASP A 296 13.25 -17.40 -4.76
C ASP A 296 14.09 -18.69 -4.79
N GLY A 297 15.42 -18.55 -4.84
CA GLY A 297 16.34 -19.67 -5.00
C GLY A 297 16.27 -20.76 -3.91
N GLN A 298 15.54 -20.51 -2.80
CA GLN A 298 15.30 -21.47 -1.72
C GLN A 298 13.95 -22.21 -1.87
N VAL A 299 13.21 -22.00 -2.96
CA VAL A 299 11.92 -22.66 -3.17
C VAL A 299 12.05 -24.18 -3.11
N PHE A 300 11.10 -24.79 -2.45
CA PHE A 300 10.99 -26.26 -2.44
C PHE A 300 9.53 -26.71 -2.56
N ALA A 301 9.36 -27.91 -3.11
CA ALA A 301 8.12 -28.68 -3.09
C ALA A 301 8.45 -30.08 -2.54
N GLN A 302 7.71 -30.52 -1.53
CA GLN A 302 7.94 -31.80 -0.86
C GLN A 302 6.65 -32.52 -0.53
N VAL A 303 6.75 -33.85 -0.38
CA VAL A 303 5.65 -34.72 0.06
C VAL A 303 5.96 -35.24 1.44
N THR A 304 4.97 -35.22 2.33
CA THR A 304 5.05 -35.85 3.66
C THR A 304 3.85 -36.76 3.84
N LYS A 305 4.08 -37.96 4.32
CA LYS A 305 3.00 -38.89 4.73
C LYS A 305 2.49 -38.41 6.08
N GLU A 306 1.18 -38.26 6.22
CA GLU A 306 0.53 -37.82 7.46
C GLU A 306 -0.09 -39.04 8.19
N GLU A 307 -0.11 -38.97 9.52
CA GLU A 307 -0.73 -40.01 10.39
C GLU A 307 -2.22 -39.75 10.62
N GLU A 308 -2.68 -38.51 10.33
CA GLU A 308 -4.07 -38.14 10.48
C GLU A 308 -4.98 -38.89 9.51
N VAL A 309 -6.23 -39.10 9.92
CA VAL A 309 -7.25 -39.75 9.09
C VAL A 309 -8.31 -38.74 8.68
N PHE A 310 -8.35 -38.43 7.40
CA PHE A 310 -9.45 -37.64 6.82
C PHE A 310 -10.60 -38.58 6.46
N LEU A 311 -11.78 -38.32 7.03
CA LEU A 311 -12.99 -39.11 6.76
C LEU A 311 -13.70 -38.68 5.48
N LYS A 312 -13.40 -37.48 4.97
CA LYS A 312 -14.05 -36.91 3.79
C LYS A 312 -13.01 -36.34 2.82
N VAL A 313 -13.36 -36.37 1.55
CA VAL A 313 -12.59 -35.81 0.45
C VAL A 313 -13.51 -34.99 -0.44
N PHE A 314 -12.95 -34.07 -1.22
CA PHE A 314 -13.75 -33.33 -2.20
C PHE A 314 -14.23 -34.27 -3.33
N SER A 315 -15.42 -34.01 -3.82
CA SER A 315 -15.89 -34.68 -5.05
C SER A 315 -14.95 -34.38 -6.22
N LYS A 316 -15.03 -35.20 -7.26
CA LYS A 316 -14.27 -34.96 -8.49
C LYS A 316 -14.59 -33.59 -9.09
N GLU A 317 -15.88 -33.21 -9.14
CA GLU A 317 -16.32 -31.90 -9.63
C GLU A 317 -15.71 -30.74 -8.82
N THR A 318 -15.77 -30.83 -7.47
CA THR A 318 -15.13 -29.81 -6.62
C THR A 318 -13.64 -29.73 -6.86
N THR A 319 -12.95 -30.88 -6.96
CA THR A 319 -11.50 -30.93 -7.22
C THR A 319 -11.13 -30.26 -8.56
N GLU A 320 -11.90 -30.53 -9.62
CA GLU A 320 -11.68 -29.91 -10.94
C GLU A 320 -11.88 -28.38 -10.90
N LYS A 321 -12.93 -27.90 -10.22
CA LYS A 321 -13.18 -26.47 -10.00
C LYS A 321 -12.03 -25.80 -9.21
N LEU A 322 -11.53 -26.46 -8.18
CA LEU A 322 -10.44 -25.94 -7.36
C LEU A 322 -9.13 -25.84 -8.15
N ILE A 323 -8.79 -26.86 -8.95
CA ILE A 323 -7.61 -26.81 -9.82
C ILE A 323 -7.75 -25.69 -10.85
N ALA A 324 -8.96 -25.54 -11.43
CA ALA A 324 -9.22 -24.43 -12.36
C ALA A 324 -9.09 -23.06 -11.67
N ALA A 325 -9.63 -22.88 -10.47
CA ALA A 325 -9.51 -21.65 -9.71
C ALA A 325 -8.05 -21.33 -9.36
N LEU A 326 -7.27 -22.31 -8.87
CA LEU A 326 -5.84 -22.16 -8.58
C LEU A 326 -5.03 -21.68 -9.79
N LEU A 327 -5.40 -22.12 -11.00
CA LEU A 327 -4.68 -21.78 -12.22
C LEU A 327 -5.16 -20.47 -12.85
N LEU A 328 -6.48 -20.24 -12.89
CA LEU A 328 -7.11 -19.18 -13.68
C LEU A 328 -7.35 -17.89 -12.91
N LEU A 329 -7.48 -17.93 -11.56
CA LEU A 329 -7.56 -16.69 -10.79
C LEU A 329 -6.33 -15.82 -11.07
N PRO A 330 -6.51 -14.51 -11.35
CA PRO A 330 -5.39 -13.65 -11.72
C PRO A 330 -4.38 -13.51 -10.59
N SER A 331 -3.09 -13.55 -10.93
CA SER A 331 -2.00 -13.30 -9.97
C SER A 331 -0.72 -12.93 -10.71
N GLY A 332 -0.21 -11.75 -10.46
CA GLY A 332 0.95 -11.17 -11.12
C GLY A 332 0.64 -9.81 -11.73
N VAL A 333 1.57 -9.30 -12.50
CA VAL A 333 1.42 -8.06 -13.28
C VAL A 333 0.49 -8.32 -14.46
N GLU A 334 -0.52 -7.47 -14.63
CA GLU A 334 -1.43 -7.49 -15.79
C GLU A 334 -0.96 -6.49 -16.85
N ASN A 335 -0.70 -5.24 -16.45
CA ASN A 335 -0.19 -4.20 -17.32
C ASN A 335 0.96 -3.44 -16.66
N MET A 336 1.92 -2.99 -17.48
CA MET A 336 2.95 -2.04 -17.10
C MET A 336 2.54 -0.64 -17.54
N SER A 337 2.91 0.38 -16.76
CA SER A 337 2.65 1.77 -17.10
C SER A 337 3.41 2.18 -18.36
N LEU A 338 2.75 2.97 -19.21
CA LEU A 338 3.37 3.59 -20.39
C LEU A 338 3.98 4.96 -20.06
N ASP A 339 3.51 5.60 -18.99
CA ASP A 339 4.01 6.92 -18.55
C ASP A 339 5.25 6.79 -17.65
N PHE A 340 5.33 5.71 -16.87
CA PHE A 340 6.42 5.47 -15.91
C PHE A 340 7.10 4.13 -16.22
N PRO A 341 8.24 4.12 -16.94
CA PRO A 341 8.96 2.89 -17.26
C PRO A 341 9.34 2.08 -16.00
N GLY A 342 8.95 0.81 -15.98
CA GLY A 342 9.22 -0.09 -14.85
C GLY A 342 8.15 -0.10 -13.75
N LEU A 343 7.18 0.83 -13.78
CA LEU A 343 6.03 0.84 -12.89
C LEU A 343 4.96 -0.15 -13.36
N VAL A 344 4.34 -0.84 -12.42
CA VAL A 344 3.15 -1.65 -12.66
C VAL A 344 1.92 -0.75 -12.72
N GLU A 345 1.14 -0.87 -13.80
CA GLU A 345 -0.14 -0.16 -13.96
C GLU A 345 -1.28 -0.92 -13.30
N SER A 346 -1.38 -2.21 -13.58
CA SER A 346 -2.40 -3.07 -12.98
C SER A 346 -1.86 -4.45 -12.63
N SER A 347 -2.34 -5.00 -11.52
CA SER A 347 -1.97 -6.33 -11.04
C SER A 347 -3.06 -6.95 -10.18
N ALA A 348 -2.99 -8.27 -10.02
CA ALA A 348 -3.69 -8.98 -8.95
C ALA A 348 -2.70 -9.84 -8.17
N SER A 349 -3.06 -10.19 -6.93
CA SER A 349 -2.31 -11.16 -6.14
C SER A 349 -3.28 -12.08 -5.43
N LEU A 350 -3.20 -13.38 -5.74
CA LEU A 350 -3.88 -14.41 -4.96
C LEU A 350 -3.09 -14.60 -3.67
N GLY A 351 -3.59 -14.07 -2.56
CA GLY A 351 -2.87 -13.97 -1.29
C GLY A 351 -3.15 -15.10 -0.32
N VAL A 352 -4.38 -15.63 -0.30
CA VAL A 352 -4.81 -16.65 0.68
C VAL A 352 -5.69 -17.71 0.04
N VAL A 353 -5.54 -18.95 0.45
CA VAL A 353 -6.51 -20.03 0.22
C VAL A 353 -6.79 -20.76 1.51
N ASN A 354 -8.07 -20.96 1.85
CA ASN A 354 -8.51 -21.69 3.04
C ASN A 354 -9.65 -22.64 2.73
N THR A 355 -9.62 -23.81 3.40
CA THR A 355 -10.70 -24.82 3.37
C THR A 355 -11.56 -24.65 4.62
N TYR A 356 -12.84 -24.41 4.40
CA TYR A 356 -13.89 -24.39 5.43
C TYR A 356 -14.82 -25.59 5.30
N ALA A 357 -15.75 -25.75 6.23
CA ALA A 357 -16.69 -26.89 6.25
C ALA A 357 -17.56 -27.02 4.98
N THR A 358 -17.95 -25.91 4.36
CA THR A 358 -18.88 -25.87 3.22
C THR A 358 -18.29 -25.29 1.94
N ALA A 359 -17.14 -24.62 2.03
CA ALA A 359 -16.54 -23.92 0.89
C ALA A 359 -15.03 -23.82 1.04
N ILE A 360 -14.36 -23.56 -0.08
CA ILE A 360 -12.99 -23.09 -0.13
C ILE A 360 -13.02 -21.66 -0.61
N THR A 361 -12.29 -20.78 0.09
CA THR A 361 -12.14 -19.38 -0.28
C THR A 361 -10.74 -19.11 -0.84
N PHE A 362 -10.69 -18.23 -1.82
CA PHE A 362 -9.48 -17.66 -2.40
C PHE A 362 -9.58 -16.15 -2.23
N GLU A 363 -8.68 -15.58 -1.41
CA GLU A 363 -8.65 -14.14 -1.16
C GLU A 363 -7.56 -13.51 -2.00
N SER A 364 -7.92 -12.47 -2.75
CA SER A 364 -7.02 -11.77 -3.68
C SER A 364 -7.15 -10.26 -3.51
N PHE A 365 -6.11 -9.56 -3.91
CA PHE A 365 -6.11 -8.10 -3.97
C PHE A 365 -5.79 -7.63 -5.39
N ILE A 366 -6.68 -6.84 -5.99
CA ILE A 366 -6.52 -6.22 -7.31
C ILE A 366 -6.06 -4.78 -7.12
N ARG A 367 -5.12 -4.31 -7.96
CA ARG A 367 -4.62 -2.93 -7.96
C ARG A 367 -4.54 -2.38 -9.36
N SER A 368 -4.87 -1.10 -9.53
CA SER A 368 -4.60 -0.34 -10.75
C SER A 368 -4.62 1.16 -10.46
N SER A 369 -3.83 1.97 -11.16
CA SER A 369 -3.96 3.42 -11.20
C SER A 369 -5.00 3.90 -12.22
N GLU A 370 -5.53 2.96 -13.04
CA GLU A 370 -6.58 3.19 -14.01
C GLU A 370 -7.85 2.43 -13.63
N LYS A 371 -8.96 3.17 -13.39
CA LYS A 371 -10.24 2.59 -12.99
C LYS A 371 -10.75 1.54 -13.98
N SER A 372 -10.63 1.81 -15.28
CA SER A 372 -11.13 0.91 -16.32
C SER A 372 -10.40 -0.43 -16.34
N LEU A 373 -9.10 -0.46 -16.01
CA LEU A 373 -8.32 -1.68 -15.88
C LEU A 373 -8.67 -2.46 -14.61
N LYS A 374 -8.94 -1.76 -13.50
CA LYS A 374 -9.47 -2.39 -12.27
C LYS A 374 -10.83 -3.04 -12.54
N ASP A 375 -11.75 -2.31 -13.18
CA ASP A 375 -13.09 -2.80 -13.54
C ASP A 375 -13.01 -4.01 -14.50
N LYS A 376 -12.07 -4.03 -15.45
CA LYS A 376 -11.81 -5.19 -16.33
C LYS A 376 -11.51 -6.43 -15.50
N MET A 377 -10.56 -6.36 -14.58
CA MET A 377 -10.13 -7.50 -13.75
C MET A 377 -11.25 -8.00 -12.83
N ILE A 378 -12.05 -7.08 -12.26
CA ILE A 378 -13.24 -7.39 -11.48
C ILE A 378 -14.25 -8.20 -12.34
N ASN A 379 -14.50 -7.76 -13.57
CA ASN A 379 -15.43 -8.44 -14.48
C ASN A 379 -14.90 -9.81 -14.92
N GLU A 380 -13.61 -9.96 -15.16
CA GLU A 380 -13.01 -11.26 -15.47
C GLU A 380 -13.19 -12.26 -14.31
N MET A 381 -13.01 -11.82 -13.05
CA MET A 381 -13.29 -12.67 -11.89
C MET A 381 -14.78 -13.05 -11.77
N LYS A 382 -15.70 -12.13 -12.04
CA LYS A 382 -17.16 -12.43 -12.07
C LYS A 382 -17.49 -13.47 -13.15
N ILE A 383 -16.91 -13.33 -14.35
CA ILE A 383 -17.11 -14.30 -15.44
C ILE A 383 -16.56 -15.67 -15.03
N LEU A 384 -15.35 -15.72 -14.45
CA LEU A 384 -14.76 -16.97 -13.97
C LEU A 384 -15.63 -17.65 -12.90
N ALA A 385 -16.17 -16.87 -11.96
CA ALA A 385 -17.09 -17.39 -10.94
C ALA A 385 -18.32 -18.04 -11.57
N ASN A 386 -18.94 -17.38 -12.53
CA ASN A 386 -20.09 -17.93 -13.27
C ASN A 386 -19.73 -19.23 -14.02
N VAL A 387 -18.60 -19.27 -14.72
CA VAL A 387 -18.14 -20.46 -15.47
C VAL A 387 -17.88 -21.66 -14.56
N LEU A 388 -17.34 -21.41 -13.36
CA LEU A 388 -17.03 -22.46 -12.39
C LEU A 388 -18.22 -22.81 -11.47
N GLY A 389 -19.37 -22.13 -11.60
CA GLY A 389 -20.49 -22.27 -10.66
C GLY A 389 -20.06 -21.95 -9.23
N SER A 390 -19.34 -20.87 -9.08
CA SER A 390 -18.75 -20.34 -7.85
C SER A 390 -19.26 -18.92 -7.61
N GLU A 391 -18.91 -18.32 -6.49
CA GLU A 391 -19.27 -16.96 -6.14
C GLU A 391 -18.01 -16.10 -6.00
N VAL A 392 -18.13 -14.81 -6.28
CA VAL A 392 -17.10 -13.82 -5.95
C VAL A 392 -17.74 -12.61 -5.30
N THR A 393 -17.18 -12.19 -4.17
CA THR A 393 -17.56 -10.97 -3.47
C THR A 393 -16.37 -10.02 -3.45
N PHE A 394 -16.69 -8.72 -3.44
CA PHE A 394 -15.71 -7.67 -3.38
C PHE A 394 -15.89 -6.89 -2.09
N GLY A 395 -14.78 -6.64 -1.41
CA GLY A 395 -14.78 -5.97 -0.11
C GLY A 395 -14.17 -4.59 -0.19
N TYR A 396 -13.24 -4.34 0.72
CA TYR A 396 -12.57 -3.06 0.85
C TYR A 396 -12.01 -2.55 -0.49
N ASP A 397 -12.60 -1.44 -0.96
CA ASP A 397 -12.23 -0.75 -2.20
C ASP A 397 -11.74 0.66 -1.87
N TYR A 398 -10.65 1.09 -2.48
CA TYR A 398 -10.20 2.47 -2.48
C TYR A 398 -9.86 2.92 -3.90
N PRO A 399 -10.19 4.19 -4.22
CA PRO A 399 -10.08 4.71 -5.58
C PRO A 399 -8.63 4.94 -6.00
N GLU A 400 -8.45 5.03 -7.29
CA GLU A 400 -7.22 5.36 -7.97
C GLU A 400 -6.86 6.85 -7.79
N TRP A 401 -5.58 7.14 -7.81
CA TRP A 401 -5.03 8.46 -8.10
C TRP A 401 -4.35 8.41 -9.46
N PRO A 402 -5.10 8.68 -10.55
CA PRO A 402 -4.56 8.61 -11.90
C PRO A 402 -3.52 9.70 -12.15
N TYR A 403 -2.55 9.43 -13.03
CA TYR A 403 -1.57 10.41 -13.44
C TYR A 403 -2.22 11.51 -14.29
N ASN A 404 -1.98 12.78 -13.92
CA ASN A 404 -2.39 13.94 -14.70
C ASN A 404 -1.16 14.56 -15.37
N PRO A 405 -0.93 14.35 -16.70
CA PRO A 405 0.20 14.93 -17.40
C PRO A 405 0.11 16.48 -17.49
N ASP A 406 -1.08 17.04 -17.43
CA ASP A 406 -1.36 18.49 -17.52
C ASP A 406 -1.42 19.17 -16.14
N SER A 407 -0.95 18.51 -15.07
CA SER A 407 -0.95 19.05 -13.71
C SER A 407 -0.10 20.32 -13.62
N LYS A 408 -0.76 21.42 -13.22
CA LYS A 408 -0.12 22.72 -13.02
C LYS A 408 0.72 22.74 -11.74
N ILE A 409 0.21 22.10 -10.68
CA ILE A 409 0.96 22.05 -9.42
C ILE A 409 2.24 21.22 -9.59
N LYS A 410 2.20 20.08 -10.31
CA LYS A 410 3.38 19.33 -10.69
C LYS A 410 4.41 20.21 -11.39
N SER A 411 3.99 20.96 -12.43
CA SER A 411 4.85 21.86 -13.20
C SER A 411 5.46 22.95 -12.34
N LEU A 412 4.72 23.51 -11.39
CA LEU A 412 5.22 24.50 -10.43
C LEU A 412 6.29 23.87 -9.50
N PHE A 413 6.05 22.68 -8.99
CA PHE A 413 7.02 21.96 -8.16
C PHE A 413 8.32 21.67 -8.94
N GLU A 414 8.21 21.19 -10.17
CA GLU A 414 9.37 20.94 -11.06
C GLU A 414 10.18 22.20 -11.32
N MET A 415 9.52 23.34 -11.61
CA MET A 415 10.16 24.64 -11.84
C MET A 415 10.92 25.10 -10.58
N VAL A 416 10.27 25.13 -9.43
CA VAL A 416 10.86 25.59 -8.17
C VAL A 416 12.01 24.71 -7.73
N TYR A 417 11.91 23.39 -7.91
CA TYR A 417 13.00 22.45 -7.57
C TYR A 417 14.23 22.72 -8.42
N LYS A 418 14.03 22.88 -9.73
CA LYS A 418 15.12 23.20 -10.67
C LYS A 418 15.79 24.53 -10.37
N GLU A 419 15.03 25.55 -10.01
CA GLU A 419 15.58 26.87 -9.64
C GLU A 419 16.38 26.78 -8.33
N LYS A 420 15.87 26.02 -7.35
CA LYS A 420 16.48 25.93 -6.03
C LYS A 420 17.71 25.02 -5.98
N TYR A 421 17.69 23.88 -6.69
CA TYR A 421 18.70 22.84 -6.59
C TYR A 421 19.54 22.66 -7.87
N GLY A 422 19.17 23.27 -8.98
CA GLY A 422 19.89 23.22 -10.26
C GLY A 422 19.70 21.91 -11.05
N GLU A 423 18.84 21.02 -10.59
CA GLU A 423 18.53 19.73 -11.22
C GLU A 423 17.01 19.53 -11.34
N ASN A 424 16.60 18.58 -12.17
CA ASN A 424 15.17 18.25 -12.31
C ASN A 424 14.78 17.30 -11.18
N ILE A 425 13.61 17.54 -10.55
CA ILE A 425 12.99 16.57 -9.65
C ILE A 425 12.48 15.37 -10.47
N GLU A 426 12.55 14.17 -9.90
CA GLU A 426 12.02 12.97 -10.51
C GLU A 426 10.54 12.81 -10.15
N SER A 427 9.66 12.88 -11.17
CA SER A 427 8.25 12.51 -10.99
C SER A 427 8.10 11.01 -10.95
N ILE A 428 7.48 10.49 -9.88
CA ILE A 428 7.28 9.06 -9.65
C ILE A 428 5.81 8.74 -9.41
N ALA A 429 5.47 7.48 -9.60
CA ALA A 429 4.18 6.91 -9.22
C ALA A 429 4.40 5.61 -8.43
N ILE A 430 3.43 5.22 -7.62
CA ILE A 430 3.52 3.99 -6.82
C ILE A 430 2.35 3.06 -7.09
N HIS A 431 2.65 1.75 -7.05
CA HIS A 431 1.62 0.71 -7.16
C HIS A 431 1.04 0.35 -5.77
N ALA A 432 0.64 1.40 -5.04
CA ALA A 432 0.02 1.32 -3.72
C ALA A 432 -1.00 2.46 -3.56
N GLY A 433 -1.94 2.31 -2.61
CA GLY A 433 -2.95 3.30 -2.32
C GLY A 433 -2.43 4.46 -1.49
N LEU A 434 -2.94 5.65 -1.79
CA LEU A 434 -2.76 6.87 -1.02
C LEU A 434 -4.10 7.57 -0.80
N GLU A 435 -4.18 8.36 0.26
CA GLU A 435 -5.39 9.14 0.56
C GLU A 435 -5.75 10.14 -0.55
N CYS A 436 -4.78 10.56 -1.38
CA CYS A 436 -5.03 11.40 -2.55
C CYS A 436 -6.13 10.86 -3.47
N GLY A 437 -6.18 9.54 -3.69
CA GLY A 437 -7.25 8.90 -4.49
C GLY A 437 -8.64 9.13 -3.90
N LEU A 438 -8.79 9.00 -2.57
CA LEU A 438 -10.06 9.24 -1.86
C LEU A 438 -10.53 10.68 -1.95
N PHE A 439 -9.61 11.64 -1.94
CA PHE A 439 -9.96 13.04 -2.11
C PHE A 439 -10.36 13.33 -3.55
N LEU A 440 -9.63 12.81 -4.53
CA LEU A 440 -9.93 12.98 -5.96
C LEU A 440 -11.27 12.34 -6.37
N GLU A 441 -11.72 11.27 -5.71
CA GLU A 441 -13.06 10.71 -5.93
C GLU A 441 -14.16 11.70 -5.53
N LYS A 442 -13.91 12.54 -4.51
CA LYS A 442 -14.90 13.45 -3.94
C LYS A 442 -14.90 14.84 -4.59
N MET A 443 -13.76 15.30 -5.08
CA MET A 443 -13.58 16.64 -5.63
C MET A 443 -12.42 16.66 -6.63
N ASP A 444 -12.53 17.52 -7.63
CA ASP A 444 -11.49 17.72 -8.63
C ASP A 444 -10.34 18.56 -8.06
N PHE A 445 -9.28 17.89 -7.66
CA PHE A 445 -8.05 18.50 -7.16
C PHE A 445 -6.89 18.28 -8.13
N ASP A 446 -6.01 19.27 -8.26
CA ASP A 446 -4.67 19.05 -8.81
C ASP A 446 -3.74 18.65 -7.67
N ALA A 447 -3.30 17.39 -7.64
CA ALA A 447 -2.69 16.76 -6.47
C ALA A 447 -1.25 16.30 -6.72
N ILE A 448 -0.39 16.50 -5.72
CA ILE A 448 0.96 15.91 -5.63
C ILE A 448 1.24 15.44 -4.20
N SER A 449 2.27 14.60 -4.04
CA SER A 449 2.81 14.26 -2.72
C SER A 449 4.32 14.45 -2.68
N ILE A 450 4.81 14.98 -1.55
CA ILE A 450 6.23 15.15 -1.23
C ILE A 450 6.51 14.68 0.20
N GLY A 451 7.77 14.38 0.48
CA GLY A 451 8.23 14.04 1.82
C GLY A 451 9.75 14.04 1.93
N PRO A 452 10.28 13.94 3.14
CA PRO A 452 11.70 13.71 3.41
C PRO A 452 12.07 12.24 3.25
N ASP A 453 13.36 11.93 3.38
CA ASP A 453 13.81 10.54 3.39
C ASP A 453 13.47 9.86 4.71
N VAL A 454 12.62 8.85 4.62
CA VAL A 454 12.21 7.97 5.72
C VAL A 454 12.61 6.54 5.40
N TYR A 455 13.19 5.86 6.35
CA TYR A 455 13.72 4.51 6.16
C TYR A 455 13.08 3.53 7.14
N ASN A 456 12.91 2.29 6.71
CA ASN A 456 12.38 1.18 7.51
C ASN A 456 11.04 1.51 8.19
N SER A 457 10.17 2.24 7.50
CA SER A 457 8.84 2.64 7.99
C SER A 457 8.08 1.44 8.58
N HIS A 458 7.33 1.69 9.67
CA HIS A 458 6.52 0.70 10.38
C HIS A 458 7.31 -0.41 11.08
N THR A 459 8.59 -0.19 11.39
CA THR A 459 9.42 -1.10 12.17
C THR A 459 10.12 -0.37 13.32
N PRO A 460 10.62 -1.06 14.35
CA PRO A 460 11.42 -0.44 15.41
C PRO A 460 12.76 0.18 14.94
N ASN A 461 13.15 -0.06 13.70
CA ASN A 461 14.33 0.55 13.07
C ASN A 461 13.98 1.74 12.18
N GLU A 462 12.75 2.23 12.24
CA GLU A 462 12.30 3.41 11.49
C GLU A 462 13.12 4.65 11.85
N HIS A 463 13.54 5.40 10.83
CA HIS A 463 14.32 6.63 11.03
C HIS A 463 14.09 7.65 9.92
N LEU A 464 14.33 8.91 10.27
CA LEU A 464 14.08 10.10 9.47
C LEU A 464 15.39 10.86 9.24
N SER A 465 15.71 11.22 8.00
CA SER A 465 16.84 12.10 7.71
C SER A 465 16.54 13.55 8.11
N ILE A 466 17.36 14.10 8.98
CA ILE A 466 17.26 15.48 9.46
C ILE A 466 17.51 16.47 8.31
N SER A 467 18.55 16.24 7.53
CA SER A 467 18.92 17.15 6.44
C SER A 467 17.86 17.16 5.32
N SER A 468 17.30 15.99 4.95
CA SER A 468 16.23 15.93 3.95
C SER A 468 14.93 16.54 4.45
N THR A 469 14.63 16.42 5.74
CA THR A 469 13.48 17.09 6.38
C THR A 469 13.57 18.61 6.24
N LEU A 470 14.72 19.19 6.54
CA LEU A 470 14.91 20.64 6.38
C LEU A 470 14.83 21.07 4.91
N LYS A 471 15.40 20.30 3.98
CA LYS A 471 15.32 20.57 2.54
C LYS A 471 13.89 20.50 2.02
N THR A 472 13.12 19.48 2.42
CA THR A 472 11.69 19.35 2.06
C THR A 472 10.88 20.54 2.58
N TRP A 473 11.15 20.96 3.83
CA TRP A 473 10.51 22.14 4.39
C TRP A 473 10.81 23.41 3.59
N GLU A 474 12.07 23.67 3.30
CA GLU A 474 12.48 24.82 2.49
C GLU A 474 11.90 24.77 1.07
N TYR A 475 11.76 23.58 0.51
CA TYR A 475 11.17 23.38 -0.82
C TYR A 475 9.66 23.68 -0.79
N LEU A 476 8.93 23.16 0.18
CA LEU A 476 7.51 23.48 0.38
C LEU A 476 7.28 24.99 0.53
N LEU A 477 8.10 25.68 1.33
CA LEU A 477 8.01 27.13 1.51
C LEU A 477 8.28 27.90 0.18
N ALA A 478 9.25 27.44 -0.60
CA ALA A 478 9.56 28.04 -1.90
C ALA A 478 8.39 27.88 -2.88
N VAL A 479 7.75 26.72 -2.92
CA VAL A 479 6.55 26.48 -3.74
C VAL A 479 5.38 27.36 -3.29
N LEU A 480 5.09 27.43 -2.00
CA LEU A 480 4.01 28.28 -1.47
C LEU A 480 4.23 29.75 -1.78
N LYS A 481 5.48 30.20 -1.84
CA LYS A 481 5.83 31.56 -2.21
C LYS A 481 5.54 31.83 -3.70
N GLU A 482 5.77 30.86 -4.57
CA GLU A 482 5.57 30.98 -6.03
C GLU A 482 4.16 30.53 -6.48
N ILE A 483 3.26 30.20 -5.55
CA ILE A 483 1.94 29.61 -5.86
C ILE A 483 1.07 30.52 -6.77
N HIS A 484 1.26 31.84 -6.70
CA HIS A 484 0.56 32.79 -7.56
C HIS A 484 0.93 32.65 -9.06
N ALA A 485 2.09 32.06 -9.35
CA ALA A 485 2.53 31.83 -10.72
C ALA A 485 1.80 30.66 -11.39
N ILE A 486 1.05 29.86 -10.65
CA ILE A 486 0.38 28.66 -11.18
C ILE A 486 -0.64 28.98 -12.28
N GLU A 487 -1.26 30.15 -12.25
CA GLU A 487 -2.19 30.60 -13.29
C GLU A 487 -1.48 30.97 -14.60
N LEU A 488 -0.18 31.30 -14.53
CA LEU A 488 0.66 31.65 -15.69
C LEU A 488 1.22 30.39 -16.37
N ILE A 489 1.15 29.24 -15.72
CA ILE A 489 1.58 27.96 -16.29
C ILE A 489 0.52 27.54 -17.31
N GLY A 490 0.84 27.70 -18.59
CA GLY A 490 0.00 27.22 -19.70
C GLY A 490 -0.04 25.68 -19.74
N PRO A 491 -1.02 25.09 -20.44
CA PRO A 491 -1.00 23.66 -20.70
C PRO A 491 0.32 23.29 -21.37
N GLN A 492 0.99 22.24 -20.87
CA GLN A 492 2.21 21.73 -21.52
C GLN A 492 1.84 21.39 -22.97
N SER A 493 2.64 21.87 -23.91
CA SER A 493 2.42 21.57 -25.33
C SER A 493 2.39 20.04 -25.47
N LYS A 494 1.25 19.51 -25.91
CA LYS A 494 1.15 18.10 -26.28
C LYS A 494 2.34 17.81 -27.18
N PHE A 495 3.21 16.91 -26.77
CA PHE A 495 4.21 16.37 -27.68
C PHE A 495 3.44 15.91 -28.91
N ASN A 496 3.79 16.48 -30.07
CA ASN A 496 3.27 16.04 -31.35
C ASN A 496 3.63 14.56 -31.50
N THR A 497 2.75 13.70 -31.07
CA THR A 497 2.76 12.32 -31.51
C THR A 497 2.14 12.32 -32.90
N ASP A 498 2.96 12.62 -33.90
CA ASP A 498 2.63 12.18 -35.25
C ASP A 498 2.37 10.68 -35.18
N PRO A 499 1.21 10.20 -35.62
CA PRO A 499 0.93 8.78 -35.58
C PRO A 499 2.01 8.06 -36.43
N PRO A 500 2.53 6.91 -35.97
CA PRO A 500 3.48 6.16 -36.79
C PRO A 500 2.83 5.84 -38.14
N LEU A 501 3.47 6.27 -39.21
CA LEU A 501 3.12 5.87 -40.56
C LEU A 501 3.25 4.34 -40.65
N TRP A 502 2.13 3.65 -40.60
CA TRP A 502 2.05 2.26 -41.00
C TRP A 502 2.28 2.19 -42.50
N ILE A 503 3.51 1.88 -42.89
CA ILE A 503 3.81 1.46 -44.26
C ILE A 503 3.45 -0.02 -44.31
N GLY A 504 2.52 -0.37 -45.22
CA GLY A 504 1.92 -1.68 -45.46
C GLY A 504 2.87 -2.82 -45.84
#